data_7be6908a5aa95eda872c2b424ef2c2dd
#
_entry.id   7be6908a5aa95eda872c2b424ef2c2dd
#
_cell.length_a   1.000
_cell.length_b   1.000
_cell.length_c   1.000
_cell.angle_alpha   90.00
_cell.angle_beta   90.00
_cell.angle_gamma   90.00
#
_symmetry.space_group_name_H-M   'P 1'
#
loop_
_entity.id
_entity.type
_entity.pdbx_description
1 polymer ?
#
loop_
_entity_poly.entity_id
_entity_poly.type
_entity_poly.pdbx_seq_one_letter_code
_entity_poly.pdbx_strand_id
1 'polypeptide(L)'
;MLALMQPELLRLRRLVIANAERFPAVGRGWFSDGFERVPETLSVAFRRYAAKGRLRMDDPLMAANHFVGLVLWIPLNRAMLSGNCDSDPAELARYAQAAVDAFLRGYGTEATR
;
A
#
# COMPACT_ATOMS: atom_id res chain seq x y z
N MET A 1 0.26 -5.24 -6.11
CA MET A 1 -0.54 -5.69 -4.96
C MET A 1 -0.27 -7.15 -4.59
N LEU A 2 -0.35 -8.07 -5.54
CA LEU A 2 -0.12 -9.49 -5.26
C LEU A 2 1.25 -9.77 -4.64
N ALA A 3 2.29 -9.03 -5.05
CA ALA A 3 3.63 -9.19 -4.50
C ALA A 3 3.67 -8.91 -3.00
N LEU A 4 2.89 -7.93 -2.51
CA LEU A 4 2.82 -7.57 -1.10
C LEU A 4 1.94 -8.53 -0.30
N MET A 5 1.12 -9.33 -0.98
CA MET A 5 0.18 -10.27 -0.38
C MET A 5 0.64 -11.73 -0.51
N GLN A 6 1.91 -11.97 -0.85
CA GLN A 6 2.45 -13.33 -0.90
C GLN A 6 2.42 -13.99 0.48
N PRO A 7 2.01 -15.26 0.58
CA PRO A 7 1.86 -15.93 1.88
C PRO A 7 3.12 -15.92 2.74
N GLU A 8 4.30 -16.11 2.15
CA GLU A 8 5.56 -16.08 2.89
C GLU A 8 5.83 -14.69 3.47
N LEU A 9 5.59 -13.64 2.70
CA LEU A 9 5.80 -12.26 3.13
C LEU A 9 4.82 -11.90 4.24
N LEU A 10 3.56 -12.31 4.12
CA LEU A 10 2.54 -12.06 5.14
C LEU A 10 2.85 -12.80 6.44
N ARG A 11 3.34 -14.04 6.36
CA ARG A 11 3.76 -14.79 7.55
C ARG A 11 4.95 -14.12 8.23
N LEU A 12 5.93 -13.67 7.45
CA LEU A 12 7.09 -12.95 7.99
C LEU A 12 6.65 -11.64 8.65
N ARG A 13 5.77 -10.89 8.01
CA ARG A 13 5.21 -9.66 8.57
C ARG A 13 4.53 -9.92 9.91
N ARG A 14 3.74 -10.97 10.01
CA ARG A 14 3.08 -11.34 11.27
C ARG A 14 4.10 -11.66 12.36
N LEU A 15 5.15 -12.38 12.01
CA LEU A 15 6.22 -12.71 12.96
C LEU A 15 6.91 -11.44 13.47
N VAL A 16 7.21 -10.49 12.59
CA VAL A 16 7.82 -9.22 12.97
C VAL A 16 6.89 -8.43 13.89
N ILE A 17 5.61 -8.34 13.56
CA ILE A 17 4.62 -7.64 14.39
C ILE A 17 4.50 -8.31 15.77
N ALA A 18 4.41 -9.62 15.81
CA ALA A 18 4.28 -10.38 17.06
C ALA A 18 5.48 -10.18 17.99
N ASN A 19 6.65 -9.87 17.45
CA ASN A 19 7.87 -9.67 18.23
C ASN A 19 8.30 -8.22 18.32
N ALA A 20 7.49 -7.28 17.87
CA ALA A 20 7.87 -5.86 17.79
C ALA A 20 8.17 -5.23 19.16
N GLU A 21 7.42 -5.59 20.18
CA GLU A 21 7.67 -5.10 21.54
C GLU A 21 8.95 -5.66 22.14
N ARG A 22 9.22 -6.94 21.86
CA ARG A 22 10.40 -7.63 22.38
C ARG A 22 11.67 -7.25 21.64
N PHE A 23 11.57 -7.05 20.32
CA PHE A 23 12.69 -6.71 19.45
C PHE A 23 12.38 -5.46 18.62
N PRO A 24 12.32 -4.28 19.24
CA PRO A 24 11.86 -3.07 18.54
C PRO A 24 12.75 -2.67 17.36
N ALA A 25 14.06 -3.01 17.40
CA ALA A 25 14.97 -2.70 16.30
C ALA A 25 14.58 -3.46 15.01
N VAL A 26 14.09 -4.69 15.13
CA VAL A 26 13.63 -5.50 14.00
C VAL A 26 12.39 -4.86 13.38
N GLY A 27 11.43 -4.45 14.21
CA GLY A 27 10.22 -3.78 13.76
C GLY A 27 10.51 -2.45 13.07
N ARG A 28 11.40 -1.64 13.65
CA ARG A 28 11.81 -0.38 13.03
C ARG A 28 12.49 -0.57 11.69
N GLY A 29 13.37 -1.57 11.60
CA GLY A 29 14.03 -1.91 10.34
C GLY A 29 13.04 -2.36 9.27
N TRP A 30 12.08 -3.20 9.63
CA TRP A 30 11.03 -3.62 8.72
C TRP A 30 10.22 -2.43 8.20
N PHE A 31 9.84 -1.52 9.11
CA PHE A 31 9.08 -0.33 8.77
C PHE A 31 9.85 0.58 7.81
N SER A 32 11.09 0.96 8.17
CA SER A 32 11.86 1.92 7.37
C SER A 32 12.40 1.33 6.08
N ASP A 33 12.89 0.09 6.09
CA ASP A 33 13.53 -0.51 4.91
C ASP A 33 12.54 -1.19 3.96
N GLY A 34 11.38 -1.55 4.45
CA GLY A 34 10.35 -2.20 3.64
C GLY A 34 9.11 -1.35 3.47
N PHE A 35 8.43 -1.07 4.56
CA PHE A 35 7.12 -0.45 4.54
C PHE A 35 7.14 0.96 3.95
N GLU A 36 8.09 1.80 4.38
CA GLU A 36 8.17 3.19 3.91
C GLU A 36 8.65 3.32 2.47
N ARG A 37 9.37 2.33 1.95
CA ARG A 37 9.89 2.37 0.58
C ARG A 37 8.80 2.39 -0.49
N VAL A 38 7.70 1.72 -0.25
CA VAL A 38 6.62 1.66 -1.24
C VAL A 38 6.03 3.05 -1.49
N PRO A 39 5.58 3.80 -0.47
CA PRO A 39 5.08 5.15 -0.73
C PRO A 39 6.15 6.10 -1.27
N GLU A 40 7.40 5.98 -0.84
CA GLU A 40 8.48 6.81 -1.39
C GLU A 40 8.66 6.58 -2.89
N THR A 41 8.68 5.33 -3.33
CA THR A 41 8.79 4.98 -4.75
C THR A 41 7.60 5.51 -5.54
N LEU A 42 6.39 5.34 -5.01
CA LEU A 42 5.18 5.85 -5.65
C LEU A 42 5.17 7.37 -5.74
N SER A 43 5.70 8.06 -4.73
CA SER A 43 5.72 9.53 -4.73
C SER A 43 6.52 10.09 -5.90
N VAL A 44 7.59 9.41 -6.31
CA VAL A 44 8.39 9.80 -7.48
C VAL A 44 7.54 9.72 -8.76
N ALA A 45 6.81 8.61 -8.94
CA ALA A 45 5.92 8.45 -10.09
C ALA A 45 4.78 9.48 -10.06
N PHE A 46 4.21 9.73 -8.89
CA PHE A 46 3.12 10.70 -8.73
C PHE A 46 3.56 12.12 -9.07
N ARG A 47 4.79 12.51 -8.73
CA ARG A 47 5.34 13.80 -9.13
C ARG A 47 5.38 13.95 -10.65
N ARG A 48 5.76 12.90 -11.35
CA ARG A 48 5.79 12.91 -12.82
C ARG A 48 4.39 13.10 -13.40
N TYR A 49 3.41 12.36 -12.87
CA TYR A 49 2.02 12.49 -13.33
C TYR A 49 1.45 13.87 -13.01
N ALA A 50 1.77 14.41 -11.85
CA ALA A 50 1.34 15.76 -11.49
C ALA A 50 1.95 16.81 -12.42
N ALA A 51 3.23 16.66 -12.78
CA ALA A 51 3.90 17.57 -13.72
C ALA A 51 3.27 17.51 -15.12
N LYS A 52 2.69 16.36 -15.50
CA LYS A 52 1.99 16.19 -16.78
C LYS A 52 0.51 16.58 -16.72
N GLY A 53 0.03 17.08 -15.59
CA GLY A 53 -1.36 17.46 -15.42
C GLY A 53 -2.35 16.31 -15.25
N ARG A 54 -1.86 15.09 -15.01
CA ARG A 54 -2.71 13.90 -14.84
C ARG A 54 -3.17 13.69 -13.42
N LEU A 55 -2.41 14.20 -12.45
CA LEU A 55 -2.77 14.17 -11.03
C LEU A 55 -2.65 15.57 -10.46
N ARG A 56 -3.42 15.83 -9.42
CA ARG A 56 -3.38 17.09 -8.69
C ARG A 56 -3.16 16.79 -7.22
N MET A 57 -1.98 17.15 -6.70
CA MET A 57 -1.61 16.92 -5.32
C MET A 57 -0.54 17.91 -4.87
N ASP A 58 -0.66 18.39 -3.64
CA ASP A 58 0.33 19.28 -3.05
C ASP A 58 1.48 18.52 -2.41
N ASP A 59 1.19 17.32 -1.91
CA ASP A 59 2.15 16.47 -1.21
C ASP A 59 2.12 15.07 -1.82
N PRO A 60 3.03 14.77 -2.77
CA PRO A 60 3.07 13.45 -3.42
C PRO A 60 3.31 12.29 -2.46
N LEU A 61 4.10 12.48 -1.40
CA LEU A 61 4.33 11.42 -0.43
C LEU A 61 3.07 11.12 0.38
N MET A 62 2.35 12.14 0.81
CA MET A 62 1.08 11.95 1.50
C MET A 62 0.06 11.25 0.60
N ALA A 63 -0.02 11.67 -0.67
CA ALA A 63 -0.89 11.02 -1.64
C ALA A 63 -0.50 9.55 -1.84
N ALA A 64 0.79 9.25 -1.86
CA ALA A 64 1.27 7.86 -1.97
C ALA A 64 0.87 7.03 -0.75
N ASN A 65 0.94 7.59 0.45
CA ASN A 65 0.46 6.93 1.67
C ASN A 65 -1.05 6.67 1.60
N HIS A 66 -1.82 7.63 1.12
CA HIS A 66 -3.26 7.45 0.91
C HIS A 66 -3.55 6.33 -0.08
N PHE A 67 -2.80 6.27 -1.18
CA PHE A 67 -2.95 5.22 -2.19
C PHE A 67 -2.68 3.84 -1.60
N VAL A 68 -1.55 3.69 -0.90
CA VAL A 68 -1.18 2.41 -0.27
C VAL A 68 -2.25 1.98 0.74
N GLY A 69 -2.75 2.92 1.54
CA GLY A 69 -3.82 2.65 2.50
C GLY A 69 -5.10 2.18 1.82
N LEU A 70 -5.51 2.84 0.74
CA LEU A 70 -6.70 2.44 -0.01
C LEU A 70 -6.57 1.03 -0.58
N VAL A 71 -5.39 0.67 -1.09
CA VAL A 71 -5.17 -0.63 -1.72
C VAL A 71 -5.02 -1.75 -0.70
N LEU A 72 -4.31 -1.51 0.40
CA LEU A 72 -3.87 -2.58 1.29
C LEU A 72 -4.65 -2.71 2.60
N TRP A 73 -5.39 -1.68 3.02
CA TRP A 73 -5.97 -1.67 4.36
C TRP A 73 -6.79 -2.93 4.66
N ILE A 74 -7.79 -3.24 3.84
CA ILE A 74 -8.64 -4.40 4.08
C ILE A 74 -7.92 -5.73 3.79
N PRO A 75 -7.28 -5.93 2.62
CA PRO A 75 -6.63 -7.22 2.35
C PRO A 75 -5.53 -7.56 3.35
N LEU A 76 -4.71 -6.56 3.73
CA LEU A 76 -3.61 -6.79 4.65
C LEU A 76 -4.12 -7.10 6.07
N ASN A 77 -5.09 -6.34 6.56
CA ASN A 77 -5.64 -6.57 7.89
C ASN A 77 -6.41 -7.89 7.96
N ARG A 78 -7.14 -8.25 6.91
CA ARG A 78 -7.79 -9.55 6.83
C ARG A 78 -6.77 -10.68 6.98
N ALA A 79 -5.65 -10.60 6.25
CA ALA A 79 -4.59 -11.59 6.33
C ALA A 79 -3.96 -11.65 7.73
N MET A 80 -3.69 -10.47 8.32
CA MET A 80 -3.03 -10.39 9.63
C MET A 80 -3.92 -10.88 10.77
N LEU A 81 -5.19 -10.49 10.76
CA LEU A 81 -6.12 -10.76 11.86
C LEU A 81 -6.77 -12.13 11.77
N SER A 82 -7.08 -12.62 10.57
CA SER A 82 -7.75 -13.91 10.40
C SER A 82 -6.81 -15.11 10.45
N GLY A 83 -5.53 -14.88 10.32
CA GLY A 83 -4.55 -15.97 10.20
C GLY A 83 -4.50 -16.65 8.84
N ASN A 84 -5.41 -16.28 7.94
CA ASN A 84 -5.45 -16.81 6.58
C ASN A 84 -4.69 -15.89 5.64
N CYS A 85 -3.60 -16.40 5.08
CA CYS A 85 -2.77 -15.66 4.12
C CYS A 85 -3.15 -15.93 2.66
N ASP A 86 -4.12 -16.79 2.42
CA ASP A 86 -4.60 -17.09 1.08
C ASP A 86 -5.58 -16.01 0.63
N SER A 87 -5.38 -15.49 -0.56
CA SER A 87 -6.21 -14.44 -1.14
C SER A 87 -6.64 -14.85 -2.53
N ASP A 88 -7.92 -14.62 -2.85
CA ASP A 88 -8.43 -14.80 -4.19
C ASP A 88 -7.90 -13.68 -5.09
N PRO A 89 -7.11 -13.99 -6.14
CA PRO A 89 -6.59 -12.95 -7.03
C PRO A 89 -7.67 -12.08 -7.67
N ALA A 90 -8.82 -12.65 -8.00
CA ALA A 90 -9.93 -11.88 -8.58
C ALA A 90 -10.52 -10.88 -7.58
N GLU A 91 -10.67 -11.26 -6.32
CA GLU A 91 -11.09 -10.36 -5.25
C GLU A 91 -10.10 -9.23 -5.03
N LEU A 92 -8.81 -9.56 -4.98
CA LEU A 92 -7.76 -8.55 -4.84
C LEU A 92 -7.77 -7.56 -6.00
N ALA A 93 -7.97 -8.05 -7.22
CA ALA A 93 -8.02 -7.19 -8.40
C ALA A 93 -9.23 -6.24 -8.34
N ARG A 94 -10.39 -6.73 -7.95
CA ARG A 94 -11.59 -5.88 -7.79
C ARG A 94 -11.40 -4.83 -6.71
N TYR A 95 -10.82 -5.23 -5.59
CA TYR A 95 -10.53 -4.29 -4.50
C TYR A 95 -9.52 -3.23 -4.93
N ALA A 96 -8.46 -3.64 -5.63
CA ALA A 96 -7.45 -2.73 -6.14
C ALA A 96 -8.04 -1.74 -7.15
N GLN A 97 -8.91 -2.20 -8.04
CA GLN A 97 -9.56 -1.30 -9.01
C GLN A 97 -10.44 -0.28 -8.31
N ALA A 98 -11.22 -0.69 -7.31
CA ALA A 98 -12.04 0.23 -6.52
C ALA A 98 -11.17 1.25 -5.79
N ALA A 99 -10.01 0.84 -5.29
CA ALA A 99 -9.06 1.73 -4.63
C ALA A 99 -8.50 2.78 -5.59
N VAL A 100 -8.14 2.35 -6.81
CA VAL A 100 -7.66 3.27 -7.86
C VAL A 100 -8.75 4.28 -8.23
N ASP A 101 -9.98 3.82 -8.39
CA ASP A 101 -11.10 4.69 -8.73
C ASP A 101 -11.33 5.75 -7.63
N ALA A 102 -11.27 5.34 -6.37
CA ALA A 102 -11.41 6.27 -5.25
C ALA A 102 -10.25 7.27 -5.20
N PHE A 103 -9.03 6.81 -5.43
CA PHE A 103 -7.85 7.66 -5.46
C PHE A 103 -7.95 8.72 -6.56
N LEU A 104 -8.36 8.31 -7.75
CA LEU A 104 -8.50 9.22 -8.88
C LEU A 104 -9.62 10.24 -8.70
N ARG A 105 -10.67 9.89 -7.95
CA ARG A 105 -11.71 10.87 -7.59
C ARG A 105 -11.16 11.99 -6.71
N GLY A 106 -10.19 11.67 -5.85
CA GLY A 106 -9.56 12.66 -4.97
C GLY A 106 -8.41 13.40 -5.63
N TYR A 107 -7.55 12.71 -6.35
CA TYR A 107 -6.30 13.26 -6.86
C TYR A 107 -6.22 13.32 -8.38
N GLY A 108 -7.17 12.75 -9.10
CA GLY A 108 -7.17 12.80 -10.56
C GLY A 108 -7.58 14.16 -11.10
N THR A 109 -7.30 14.35 -12.37
CA THR A 109 -7.75 15.50 -13.15
C THR A 109 -8.75 15.03 -14.21
N GLU A 110 -9.27 15.94 -15.03
CA GLU A 110 -10.14 15.55 -16.14
C GLU A 110 -9.47 14.55 -17.10
N ALA A 111 -8.14 14.58 -17.16
CA ALA A 111 -7.38 13.64 -18.01
C ALA A 111 -7.42 12.19 -17.51
N THR A 112 -7.75 11.97 -16.22
CA THR A 112 -7.70 10.65 -15.57
C THR A 112 -9.03 10.20 -14.98
N ARG A 113 -10.03 11.06 -14.95
CA ARG A 113 -11.37 10.74 -14.43
C ARG A 113 -12.27 10.13 -15.49
#